data_c58496fb0cc04879f1b43d189b1e032a
#
_entry.id   c58496fb0cc04879f1b43d189b1e032a
#
_cell.length_a   1.000
_cell.length_b   1.000
_cell.length_c   1.000
_cell.angle_alpha   90.00
_cell.angle_beta   90.00
_cell.angle_gamma   90.00
#
_symmetry.space_group_name_H-M   'P 1'
#
loop_
_entity.id
_entity.type
_entity.pdbx_description
1 polymer ?
#
loop_
_entity_poly.entity_id
_entity_poly.type
_entity_poly.pdbx_seq_one_letter_code
_entity_poly.pdbx_strand_id
1 'polypeptide(L)'
;MDVESALLSKALQSGDLAEVVARGIEADHFADEDLADIYEWAGDFMARHKSPPSIEVVRGEFDYKPLLTKDPLSYLIERFVLLVKERVAVDEVRAYHDALDDPEALPEIELYALEMATRLVELVPTPKAQRLSEGKARKQEYERRKRKRIKPGIKIGVPTFDGVTMGVQPHELVIWGGPPGGGKTTGLQHTALNAYLQGKTVVFVSLEVEGDVILRRFDTMLTHVRYRALKALELNDEEEREWHKILKRCEKDRARKDIIIIDDIRNCTVEKIVAEQMRYKPNMMVVDYLEEMRTPRNLQGWEGVAQNGRGLKQQARVSKIPYVTATQLNREGETAYQSAQKIADMLIILIPPEPEDDQTRMYLSLRKYRDGPSRKTATMKWDLDTMLIDEISSDSEKFKPREPLGDSSKNGLRAKKKVWAARNGNES
;
A
#
# COMPACT_ATOMS: atom_id res chain seq x y z
N MET A 1 -28.99 -19.01 23.04
CA MET A 1 -29.57 -18.92 21.69
C MET A 1 -28.44 -19.26 20.73
N ASP A 2 -28.65 -20.26 19.95
CA ASP A 2 -27.69 -20.59 18.89
C ASP A 2 -27.72 -19.49 17.84
N VAL A 3 -26.65 -18.71 17.78
CA VAL A 3 -26.54 -17.52 16.89
C VAL A 3 -26.37 -17.94 15.44
N GLU A 4 -25.70 -19.06 15.17
CA GLU A 4 -25.48 -19.57 13.82
C GLU A 4 -26.81 -20.01 13.18
N SER A 5 -27.56 -20.88 13.86
CA SER A 5 -28.91 -21.29 13.44
C SER A 5 -29.87 -20.11 13.33
N ALA A 6 -29.83 -19.17 14.27
CA ALA A 6 -30.70 -17.99 14.24
C ALA A 6 -30.41 -17.09 13.05
N LEU A 7 -29.13 -16.85 12.74
CA LEU A 7 -28.72 -16.04 11.59
C LEU A 7 -29.17 -16.64 10.27
N LEU A 8 -28.84 -17.93 10.05
CA LEU A 8 -29.18 -18.62 8.82
C LEU A 8 -30.70 -18.72 8.62
N SER A 9 -31.41 -19.10 9.68
CA SER A 9 -32.88 -19.17 9.66
C SER A 9 -33.53 -17.83 9.33
N LYS A 10 -33.04 -16.75 9.95
CA LYS A 10 -33.56 -15.39 9.69
C LYS A 10 -33.29 -14.93 8.27
N ALA A 11 -32.07 -15.13 7.76
CA ALA A 11 -31.67 -14.76 6.42
C ALA A 11 -32.51 -15.47 5.33
N LEU A 12 -32.79 -16.77 5.54
CA LEU A 12 -33.63 -17.57 4.64
C LEU A 12 -35.12 -17.17 4.74
N GLN A 13 -35.64 -16.91 5.96
CA GLN A 13 -37.03 -16.51 6.16
C GLN A 13 -37.36 -15.14 5.59
N SER A 14 -36.44 -14.17 5.74
CA SER A 14 -36.63 -12.81 5.22
C SER A 14 -36.27 -12.65 3.75
N GLY A 15 -35.58 -13.64 3.14
CA GLY A 15 -35.05 -13.54 1.80
C GLY A 15 -33.81 -12.64 1.69
N ASP A 16 -33.20 -12.29 2.81
CA ASP A 16 -32.09 -11.33 2.89
C ASP A 16 -30.71 -12.00 2.98
N LEU A 17 -30.56 -13.25 2.47
CA LEU A 17 -29.29 -13.95 2.43
C LEU A 17 -28.18 -13.12 1.77
N ALA A 18 -28.52 -12.34 0.76
CA ALA A 18 -27.59 -11.44 0.09
C ALA A 18 -26.97 -10.39 1.03
N GLU A 19 -27.66 -9.97 2.10
CA GLU A 19 -27.12 -9.07 3.10
C GLU A 19 -26.02 -9.75 3.93
N VAL A 20 -26.22 -11.03 4.28
CA VAL A 20 -25.24 -11.83 5.02
C VAL A 20 -23.98 -12.05 4.21
N VAL A 21 -24.13 -12.45 2.93
CA VAL A 21 -23.01 -12.61 1.97
C VAL A 21 -22.28 -11.28 1.76
N ALA A 22 -23.01 -10.17 1.60
CA ALA A 22 -22.43 -8.85 1.43
C ALA A 22 -21.62 -8.34 2.64
N ARG A 23 -21.82 -8.95 3.82
CA ARG A 23 -21.01 -8.68 5.02
C ARG A 23 -19.71 -9.50 5.08
N GLY A 24 -19.42 -10.31 4.05
CA GLY A 24 -18.21 -11.14 3.99
C GLY A 24 -18.27 -12.35 4.91
N ILE A 25 -19.48 -12.83 5.26
CA ILE A 25 -19.67 -14.08 5.96
C ILE A 25 -19.55 -15.21 4.92
N GLU A 26 -18.70 -16.18 5.18
CA GLU A 26 -18.42 -17.36 4.35
C GLU A 26 -18.82 -18.64 5.11
N ALA A 27 -18.90 -19.76 4.40
CA ALA A 27 -19.36 -21.04 4.99
C ALA A 27 -18.43 -21.51 6.12
N ASP A 28 -17.12 -21.33 5.98
CA ASP A 28 -16.10 -21.68 6.97
C ASP A 28 -16.19 -20.86 8.28
N HIS A 29 -16.98 -19.80 8.29
CA HIS A 29 -17.29 -19.05 9.51
C HIS A 29 -18.31 -19.75 10.42
N PHE A 30 -19.02 -20.77 9.92
CA PHE A 30 -19.94 -21.58 10.74
C PHE A 30 -19.15 -22.71 11.42
N ALA A 31 -19.41 -22.95 12.72
CA ALA A 31 -18.83 -24.08 13.44
C ALA A 31 -19.61 -25.37 13.22
N ASP A 32 -20.89 -25.25 12.93
CA ASP A 32 -21.78 -26.36 12.61
C ASP A 32 -21.67 -26.67 11.13
N GLU A 33 -21.14 -27.83 10.79
CA GLU A 33 -20.90 -28.29 9.42
C GLU A 33 -22.21 -28.36 8.60
N ASP A 34 -23.31 -28.79 9.22
CA ASP A 34 -24.60 -28.86 8.54
C ASP A 34 -25.11 -27.44 8.17
N LEU A 35 -24.91 -26.45 9.03
CA LEU A 35 -25.25 -25.05 8.74
C LEU A 35 -24.32 -24.44 7.70
N ALA A 36 -23.04 -24.78 7.71
CA ALA A 36 -22.06 -24.36 6.70
C ALA A 36 -22.46 -24.88 5.30
N ASP A 37 -22.80 -26.16 5.18
CA ASP A 37 -23.22 -26.78 3.93
C ASP A 37 -24.52 -26.15 3.39
N ILE A 38 -25.48 -25.90 4.28
CA ILE A 38 -26.74 -25.24 3.89
C ILE A 38 -26.46 -23.82 3.42
N TYR A 39 -25.56 -23.08 4.09
CA TYR A 39 -25.22 -21.71 3.74
C TYR A 39 -24.52 -21.65 2.35
N GLU A 40 -23.55 -22.53 2.11
CA GLU A 40 -22.82 -22.62 0.85
C GLU A 40 -23.79 -22.97 -0.32
N TRP A 41 -24.61 -24.01 -0.12
CA TRP A 41 -25.61 -24.41 -1.09
C TRP A 41 -26.63 -23.29 -1.39
N ALA A 42 -27.09 -22.57 -0.37
CA ALA A 42 -28.02 -21.46 -0.52
C ALA A 42 -27.38 -20.26 -1.27
N GLY A 43 -26.07 -20.02 -1.07
CA GLY A 43 -25.28 -19.07 -1.85
C GLY A 43 -25.19 -19.44 -3.33
N ASP A 44 -24.91 -20.68 -3.62
CA ASP A 44 -24.86 -21.25 -4.97
C ASP A 44 -26.23 -21.21 -5.65
N PHE A 45 -27.28 -21.55 -4.92
CA PHE A 45 -28.67 -21.44 -5.40
C PHE A 45 -28.97 -19.99 -5.82
N MET A 46 -28.64 -19.03 -4.95
CA MET A 46 -28.84 -17.61 -5.20
C MET A 46 -28.01 -17.12 -6.42
N ALA A 47 -26.80 -17.60 -6.59
CA ALA A 47 -25.96 -17.26 -7.74
C ALA A 47 -26.59 -17.74 -9.07
N ARG A 48 -27.18 -18.95 -9.08
CA ARG A 48 -27.80 -19.56 -10.25
C ARG A 48 -29.17 -18.95 -10.56
N HIS A 49 -30.02 -18.76 -9.54
CA HIS A 49 -31.42 -18.37 -9.70
C HIS A 49 -31.70 -16.88 -9.49
N LYS A 50 -30.67 -16.09 -9.13
CA LYS A 50 -30.76 -14.63 -8.85
C LYS A 50 -31.70 -14.26 -7.70
N SER A 51 -32.09 -15.24 -6.90
CA SER A 51 -32.91 -15.08 -5.69
C SER A 51 -32.50 -16.14 -4.68
N PRO A 52 -32.55 -15.85 -3.37
CA PRO A 52 -32.29 -16.85 -2.35
C PRO A 52 -33.35 -17.97 -2.37
N PRO A 53 -33.01 -19.19 -1.92
CA PRO A 53 -33.97 -20.27 -1.80
C PRO A 53 -35.02 -19.93 -0.71
N SER A 54 -36.25 -20.38 -0.90
CA SER A 54 -37.23 -20.34 0.19
C SER A 54 -36.92 -21.41 1.23
N ILE A 55 -37.45 -21.22 2.44
CA ILE A 55 -37.19 -22.16 3.54
C ILE A 55 -37.75 -23.56 3.25
N GLU A 56 -38.85 -23.64 2.46
CA GLU A 56 -39.45 -24.90 2.03
C GLU A 56 -38.52 -25.65 1.06
N VAL A 57 -37.84 -24.93 0.18
CA VAL A 57 -36.85 -25.50 -0.74
C VAL A 57 -35.65 -26.06 0.05
N VAL A 58 -35.14 -25.28 1.03
CA VAL A 58 -34.04 -25.74 1.91
C VAL A 58 -34.45 -27.00 2.69
N ARG A 59 -35.68 -27.05 3.21
CA ARG A 59 -36.21 -28.25 3.90
C ARG A 59 -36.38 -29.48 3.01
N GLY A 60 -36.56 -29.27 1.74
CA GLY A 60 -36.64 -30.36 0.76
C GLY A 60 -35.28 -30.98 0.45
N GLU A 61 -34.22 -30.23 0.56
CA GLU A 61 -32.84 -30.66 0.28
C GLU A 61 -32.10 -31.14 1.54
N PHE A 62 -32.41 -30.50 2.69
CA PHE A 62 -31.73 -30.76 3.99
C PHE A 62 -32.78 -31.03 5.08
N ASP A 63 -32.47 -31.88 6.06
CA ASP A 63 -33.33 -32.05 7.29
C ASP A 63 -33.19 -30.80 8.20
N TYR A 64 -33.43 -29.64 7.61
CA TYR A 64 -33.22 -28.36 8.26
C TYR A 64 -34.43 -27.93 9.10
N LYS A 65 -34.16 -27.63 10.37
CA LYS A 65 -35.18 -27.11 11.32
C LYS A 65 -34.89 -25.66 11.67
N PRO A 66 -35.55 -24.70 10.98
CA PRO A 66 -35.25 -23.30 11.20
C PRO A 66 -35.61 -22.83 12.58
N LEU A 67 -34.72 -22.05 13.19
CA LEU A 67 -34.96 -21.39 14.47
C LEU A 67 -35.78 -20.12 14.25
N LEU A 68 -36.94 -20.02 14.88
CA LEU A 68 -37.76 -18.83 14.85
C LEU A 68 -37.21 -17.77 15.80
N THR A 69 -36.81 -16.62 15.29
CA THR A 69 -36.35 -15.48 16.10
C THR A 69 -37.06 -14.18 15.69
N LYS A 70 -37.30 -13.33 16.70
CA LYS A 70 -37.83 -11.97 16.47
C LYS A 70 -36.69 -10.94 16.29
N ASP A 71 -35.45 -11.35 16.50
CA ASP A 71 -34.31 -10.44 16.42
C ASP A 71 -34.11 -9.92 15.01
N PRO A 72 -33.69 -8.66 14.85
CA PRO A 72 -33.35 -8.10 13.54
C PRO A 72 -32.15 -8.83 12.93
N LEU A 73 -32.15 -9.02 11.61
CA LEU A 73 -31.05 -9.65 10.89
C LEU A 73 -29.69 -8.94 11.15
N SER A 74 -29.69 -7.62 11.18
CA SER A 74 -28.50 -6.82 11.45
C SER A 74 -27.88 -7.13 12.83
N TYR A 75 -28.69 -7.33 13.86
CA TYR A 75 -28.25 -7.73 15.19
C TYR A 75 -27.63 -9.13 15.18
N LEU A 76 -28.28 -10.08 14.49
CA LEU A 76 -27.77 -11.45 14.38
C LEU A 76 -26.43 -11.50 13.63
N ILE A 77 -26.29 -10.70 12.56
CA ILE A 77 -25.00 -10.53 11.85
C ILE A 77 -23.91 -10.01 12.79
N GLU A 78 -24.20 -8.96 13.57
CA GLU A 78 -23.21 -8.41 14.53
C GLU A 78 -22.81 -9.45 15.59
N ARG A 79 -23.77 -10.19 16.11
CA ARG A 79 -23.52 -11.24 17.12
C ARG A 79 -22.72 -12.40 16.53
N PHE A 80 -23.04 -12.84 15.32
CA PHE A 80 -22.32 -13.90 14.62
C PHE A 80 -20.85 -13.48 14.36
N VAL A 81 -20.62 -12.27 13.86
CA VAL A 81 -19.26 -11.74 13.63
C VAL A 81 -18.44 -11.72 14.94
N LEU A 82 -19.07 -11.36 16.07
CA LEU A 82 -18.40 -11.41 17.37
C LEU A 82 -18.07 -12.85 17.77
N LEU A 83 -18.97 -13.79 17.54
CA LEU A 83 -18.76 -15.22 17.84
C LEU A 83 -17.61 -15.80 17.01
N VAL A 84 -17.58 -15.50 15.71
CA VAL A 84 -16.46 -15.91 14.83
C VAL A 84 -15.13 -15.34 15.30
N LYS A 85 -15.11 -14.05 15.67
CA LYS A 85 -13.89 -13.40 16.20
C LYS A 85 -13.42 -14.03 17.51
N GLU A 86 -14.33 -14.34 18.40
CA GLU A 86 -14.00 -15.00 19.66
C GLU A 86 -13.40 -16.40 19.43
N ARG A 87 -14.01 -17.20 18.56
CA ARG A 87 -13.54 -18.55 18.22
C ARG A 87 -12.15 -18.53 17.60
N VAL A 88 -11.95 -17.71 16.55
CA VAL A 88 -10.65 -17.61 15.91
C VAL A 88 -9.59 -17.04 16.87
N ALA A 89 -9.95 -16.08 17.73
CA ALA A 89 -9.02 -15.59 18.74
C ALA A 89 -8.56 -16.70 19.70
N VAL A 90 -9.47 -17.59 20.10
CA VAL A 90 -9.14 -18.74 20.95
C VAL A 90 -8.24 -19.73 20.22
N ASP A 91 -8.54 -20.04 18.96
CA ASP A 91 -7.77 -20.99 18.16
C ASP A 91 -6.35 -20.45 17.85
N GLU A 92 -6.23 -19.17 17.50
CA GLU A 92 -4.95 -18.51 17.29
C GLU A 92 -4.09 -18.46 18.57
N VAL A 93 -4.71 -18.21 19.73
CA VAL A 93 -3.99 -18.26 21.03
C VAL A 93 -3.51 -19.68 21.35
N ARG A 94 -4.31 -20.71 21.05
CA ARG A 94 -3.88 -22.11 21.20
C ARG A 94 -2.71 -22.43 20.28
N ALA A 95 -2.81 -22.08 19.00
CA ALA A 95 -1.73 -22.30 18.03
C ALA A 95 -0.44 -21.58 18.44
N TYR A 96 -0.55 -20.37 18.98
CA TYR A 96 0.59 -19.64 19.54
C TYR A 96 1.19 -20.35 20.78
N HIS A 97 0.34 -20.86 21.66
CA HIS A 97 0.79 -21.62 22.83
C HIS A 97 1.53 -22.89 22.41
N ASP A 98 0.97 -23.63 21.45
CA ASP A 98 1.59 -24.86 20.94
C ASP A 98 2.94 -24.57 20.27
N ALA A 99 3.07 -23.43 19.56
CA ALA A 99 4.33 -22.97 18.99
C ALA A 99 5.40 -22.58 20.04
N LEU A 100 4.99 -22.16 21.25
CA LEU A 100 5.91 -21.90 22.35
C LEU A 100 6.56 -23.19 22.88
N ASP A 101 5.84 -24.30 22.80
CA ASP A 101 6.32 -25.62 23.27
C ASP A 101 7.12 -26.36 22.17
N ASP A 102 7.15 -25.86 20.93
CA ASP A 102 7.89 -26.44 19.81
C ASP A 102 9.27 -25.78 19.67
N PRO A 103 10.38 -26.53 19.91
CA PRO A 103 11.73 -26.00 19.78
C PRO A 103 12.10 -25.54 18.36
N GLU A 104 11.43 -26.07 17.31
CA GLU A 104 11.66 -25.65 15.92
C GLU A 104 10.91 -24.38 15.58
N ALA A 105 9.75 -24.12 16.19
CA ALA A 105 8.97 -22.92 16.01
C ALA A 105 9.44 -21.73 16.87
N LEU A 106 10.06 -22.00 18.01
CA LEU A 106 10.48 -21.01 19.00
C LEU A 106 11.37 -19.87 18.43
N PRO A 107 12.32 -20.12 17.50
CA PRO A 107 13.11 -19.04 16.91
C PRO A 107 12.30 -18.05 16.03
N GLU A 108 11.11 -18.43 15.60
CA GLU A 108 10.20 -17.61 14.80
C GLU A 108 8.94 -17.18 15.57
N ILE A 109 8.93 -17.29 16.89
CA ILE A 109 7.75 -17.06 17.72
C ILE A 109 7.18 -15.63 17.59
N GLU A 110 8.03 -14.65 17.33
CA GLU A 110 7.61 -13.27 17.06
C GLU A 110 6.83 -13.18 15.76
N LEU A 111 7.16 -14.00 14.77
CA LEU A 111 6.44 -14.08 13.50
C LEU A 111 5.06 -14.72 13.70
N TYR A 112 4.96 -15.79 14.49
CA TYR A 112 3.69 -16.39 14.87
C TYR A 112 2.76 -15.39 15.58
N ALA A 113 3.29 -14.63 16.54
CA ALA A 113 2.51 -13.61 17.25
C ALA A 113 2.00 -12.52 16.30
N LEU A 114 2.81 -12.15 15.32
CA LEU A 114 2.46 -11.15 14.32
C LEU A 114 1.42 -11.67 13.32
N GLU A 115 1.56 -12.90 12.85
CA GLU A 115 0.58 -13.56 11.98
C GLU A 115 -0.77 -13.69 12.70
N MET A 116 -0.76 -14.12 13.96
CA MET A 116 -1.95 -14.15 14.82
C MET A 116 -2.63 -12.76 14.88
N ALA A 117 -1.86 -11.72 15.20
CA ALA A 117 -2.40 -10.36 15.27
C ALA A 117 -2.99 -9.89 13.93
N THR A 118 -2.35 -10.23 12.82
CA THR A 118 -2.80 -9.89 11.46
C THR A 118 -4.11 -10.60 11.13
N ARG A 119 -4.21 -11.90 11.38
CA ARG A 119 -5.44 -12.68 11.16
C ARG A 119 -6.60 -12.15 11.99
N LEU A 120 -6.37 -11.81 13.27
CA LEU A 120 -7.40 -11.24 14.15
C LEU A 120 -7.93 -9.88 13.65
N VAL A 121 -7.08 -9.07 13.01
CA VAL A 121 -7.48 -7.78 12.42
C VAL A 121 -8.25 -7.96 11.12
N GLU A 122 -7.89 -8.95 10.31
CA GLU A 122 -8.50 -9.22 9.01
C GLU A 122 -9.81 -10.03 9.10
N LEU A 123 -10.06 -10.64 10.25
CA LEU A 123 -11.26 -11.44 10.53
C LEU A 123 -12.55 -10.65 10.29
N VAL A 124 -13.27 -11.08 9.28
CA VAL A 124 -14.58 -10.56 8.86
C VAL A 124 -14.53 -9.02 8.70
N PRO A 125 -13.96 -8.51 7.60
CA PRO A 125 -14.09 -7.11 7.28
C PRO A 125 -15.58 -6.79 7.11
N THR A 126 -16.12 -5.99 8.01
CA THR A 126 -17.47 -5.45 7.85
C THR A 126 -17.43 -4.43 6.70
N PRO A 127 -17.92 -4.73 5.50
CA PRO A 127 -17.88 -3.77 4.40
C PRO A 127 -18.71 -2.55 4.81
N LYS A 128 -18.08 -1.39 4.91
CA LYS A 128 -18.79 -0.13 5.12
C LYS A 128 -19.51 0.23 3.83
N ALA A 129 -20.79 -0.13 3.73
CA ALA A 129 -21.63 0.35 2.64
C ALA A 129 -21.78 1.87 2.74
N GLN A 130 -21.34 2.60 1.70
CA GLN A 130 -21.58 4.03 1.56
C GLN A 130 -22.70 4.24 0.53
N ARG A 131 -23.75 4.92 0.91
CA ARG A 131 -24.89 5.16 0.02
C ARG A 131 -24.82 6.56 -0.60
N LEU A 132 -25.07 6.65 -1.89
CA LEU A 132 -25.16 7.94 -2.58
C LEU A 132 -26.25 8.83 -1.96
N SER A 133 -27.32 8.24 -1.45
CA SER A 133 -28.42 8.91 -0.76
C SER A 133 -28.06 9.58 0.58
N GLU A 134 -26.89 9.24 1.18
CA GLU A 134 -26.43 9.83 2.44
C GLU A 134 -25.81 11.23 2.27
N GLY A 135 -26.48 12.10 1.54
CA GLY A 135 -26.01 13.45 1.23
C GLY A 135 -25.78 14.32 2.47
N LYS A 136 -26.64 14.17 3.49
CA LYS A 136 -26.53 14.93 4.76
C LYS A 136 -25.23 14.59 5.52
N ALA A 137 -24.90 13.30 5.63
CA ALA A 137 -23.69 12.82 6.30
C ALA A 137 -22.43 13.32 5.57
N ARG A 138 -22.41 13.25 4.22
CA ARG A 138 -21.30 13.75 3.40
C ARG A 138 -21.09 15.26 3.57
N LYS A 139 -22.19 16.04 3.60
CA LYS A 139 -22.12 17.49 3.84
C LYS A 139 -21.56 17.79 5.22
N GLN A 140 -22.01 17.09 6.26
CA GLN A 140 -21.51 17.26 7.64
C GLN A 140 -20.01 16.93 7.73
N GLU A 141 -19.56 15.86 7.09
CA GLU A 141 -18.14 15.49 7.08
C GLU A 141 -17.28 16.52 6.32
N TYR A 142 -17.75 17.03 5.18
CA TYR A 142 -17.08 18.12 4.46
C TYR A 142 -16.92 19.36 5.33
N GLU A 143 -17.99 19.82 5.99
CA GLU A 143 -17.97 20.99 6.88
C GLU A 143 -17.08 20.76 8.11
N ARG A 144 -17.04 19.54 8.65
CA ARG A 144 -16.14 19.15 9.74
C ARG A 144 -14.69 19.27 9.31
N ARG A 145 -14.32 18.72 8.14
CA ARG A 145 -12.96 18.77 7.59
C ARG A 145 -12.53 20.22 7.30
N LYS A 146 -13.43 21.02 6.72
CA LYS A 146 -13.21 22.42 6.41
C LYS A 146 -12.94 23.24 7.68
N ARG A 147 -13.78 23.08 8.72
CA ARG A 147 -13.58 23.76 10.01
C ARG A 147 -12.26 23.39 10.68
N LYS A 148 -11.90 22.12 10.66
CA LYS A 148 -10.64 21.62 11.23
C LYS A 148 -9.42 21.92 10.36
N ARG A 149 -9.57 22.55 9.20
CA ARG A 149 -8.50 22.83 8.23
C ARG A 149 -7.64 21.59 7.95
N ILE A 150 -8.28 20.42 7.84
CA ILE A 150 -7.58 19.16 7.61
C ILE A 150 -6.93 19.23 6.22
N LYS A 151 -5.59 19.13 6.19
CA LYS A 151 -4.84 19.07 4.93
C LYS A 151 -5.17 17.76 4.21
N PRO A 152 -5.35 17.78 2.88
CA PRO A 152 -5.80 16.59 2.15
C PRO A 152 -4.79 15.45 2.17
N GLY A 153 -3.48 15.70 2.03
CA GLY A 153 -2.46 14.65 1.97
C GLY A 153 -1.10 15.12 2.47
N ILE A 154 -0.11 14.20 2.44
CA ILE A 154 1.30 14.49 2.76
C ILE A 154 2.03 14.78 1.46
N LYS A 155 2.58 15.98 1.30
CA LYS A 155 3.34 16.37 0.11
C LYS A 155 4.63 15.58 0.01
N ILE A 156 4.97 15.14 -1.21
CA ILE A 156 6.17 14.37 -1.51
C ILE A 156 7.40 15.24 -1.84
N GLY A 157 7.22 16.56 -1.98
CA GLY A 157 8.29 17.50 -2.27
C GLY A 157 8.57 17.69 -3.77
N VAL A 158 7.61 17.36 -4.63
CA VAL A 158 7.63 17.67 -6.06
C VAL A 158 6.45 18.60 -6.35
N PRO A 159 6.64 19.93 -6.34
CA PRO A 159 5.58 20.93 -6.44
C PRO A 159 4.59 20.70 -7.58
N THR A 160 5.07 20.35 -8.78
CA THR A 160 4.22 20.02 -9.93
C THR A 160 3.29 18.84 -9.65
N PHE A 161 3.77 17.79 -8.94
CA PHE A 161 2.96 16.63 -8.61
C PHE A 161 2.06 16.93 -7.40
N ASP A 162 2.60 17.54 -6.37
CA ASP A 162 1.84 17.95 -5.18
C ASP A 162 0.69 18.91 -5.52
N GLY A 163 0.87 19.75 -6.56
CA GLY A 163 -0.17 20.65 -7.06
C GLY A 163 -1.38 19.93 -7.66
N VAL A 164 -1.18 18.77 -8.30
CA VAL A 164 -2.29 18.01 -8.91
C VAL A 164 -2.83 16.90 -8.00
N THR A 165 -1.99 16.37 -7.09
CA THR A 165 -2.37 15.27 -6.19
C THR A 165 -2.85 15.76 -4.83
N MET A 166 -2.51 16.99 -4.47
CA MET A 166 -2.67 17.53 -3.10
C MET A 166 -1.93 16.70 -2.04
N GLY A 167 -0.87 16.00 -2.44
CA GLY A 167 -0.09 15.08 -1.61
C GLY A 167 -0.70 13.68 -1.51
N VAL A 168 0.04 12.75 -0.91
CA VAL A 168 -0.33 11.34 -0.74
C VAL A 168 -1.43 11.21 0.31
N GLN A 169 -2.51 10.53 -0.03
CA GLN A 169 -3.66 10.34 0.87
C GLN A 169 -3.44 9.16 1.83
N PRO A 170 -4.15 9.13 2.99
CA PRO A 170 -3.96 8.11 4.04
C PRO A 170 -4.32 6.70 3.59
N HIS A 171 -4.50 6.29 2.47
CA HIS A 171 -4.81 4.92 2.00
C HIS A 171 -4.11 4.60 0.69
N GLU A 172 -3.18 5.46 0.28
CA GLU A 172 -2.52 5.35 -0.99
C GLU A 172 -1.18 4.63 -0.89
N LEU A 173 -0.85 3.91 -1.94
CA LEU A 173 0.47 3.36 -2.22
C LEU A 173 1.11 4.18 -3.34
N VAL A 174 2.26 4.80 -3.02
CA VAL A 174 3.13 5.46 -4.00
C VAL A 174 4.27 4.54 -4.36
N ILE A 175 4.54 4.37 -5.65
CA ILE A 175 5.68 3.61 -6.14
C ILE A 175 6.60 4.53 -6.95
N TRP A 176 7.89 4.58 -6.56
CA TRP A 176 8.96 5.18 -7.33
C TRP A 176 9.59 4.10 -8.21
N GLY A 177 9.51 4.24 -9.51
CA GLY A 177 10.11 3.33 -10.48
C GLY A 177 11.34 3.94 -11.13
N GLY A 178 12.41 3.16 -11.30
CA GLY A 178 13.62 3.64 -11.97
C GLY A 178 14.64 2.53 -12.20
N PRO A 179 15.64 2.77 -13.07
CA PRO A 179 16.70 1.81 -13.33
C PRO A 179 17.59 1.58 -12.09
N PRO A 180 18.43 0.53 -12.09
CA PRO A 180 19.49 0.39 -11.11
C PRO A 180 20.35 1.64 -11.05
N GLY A 181 20.71 2.10 -9.83
CA GLY A 181 21.46 3.36 -9.66
C GLY A 181 20.69 4.63 -10.04
N GLY A 182 19.43 4.55 -10.46
CA GLY A 182 18.62 5.67 -10.95
C GLY A 182 18.05 6.60 -9.86
N GLY A 183 18.53 6.52 -8.61
CA GLY A 183 18.14 7.44 -7.53
C GLY A 183 16.86 7.08 -6.78
N LYS A 184 16.37 5.82 -6.84
CA LYS A 184 15.16 5.37 -6.15
C LYS A 184 15.20 5.66 -4.64
N THR A 185 16.23 5.17 -3.95
CA THR A 185 16.46 5.43 -2.52
C THR A 185 16.46 6.92 -2.20
N THR A 186 17.10 7.73 -3.03
CA THR A 186 17.15 9.19 -2.87
C THR A 186 15.75 9.81 -3.02
N GLY A 187 14.94 9.36 -3.98
CA GLY A 187 13.54 9.76 -4.15
C GLY A 187 12.67 9.40 -2.95
N LEU A 188 12.87 8.20 -2.39
CA LEU A 188 12.19 7.78 -1.15
C LEU A 188 12.62 8.65 0.04
N GLN A 189 13.92 8.92 0.19
CA GLN A 189 14.44 9.80 1.24
C GLN A 189 13.91 11.24 1.10
N HIS A 190 13.86 11.78 -0.12
CA HIS A 190 13.27 13.09 -0.39
C HIS A 190 11.80 13.14 0.04
N THR A 191 11.02 12.10 -0.29
CA THR A 191 9.62 11.98 0.15
C THR A 191 9.50 11.93 1.68
N ALA A 192 10.32 11.11 2.34
CA ALA A 192 10.34 10.97 3.80
C ALA A 192 10.71 12.29 4.49
N LEU A 193 11.74 12.98 4.00
CA LEU A 193 12.15 14.28 4.50
C LEU A 193 11.04 15.32 4.36
N ASN A 194 10.38 15.39 3.21
CA ASN A 194 9.26 16.30 3.01
C ASN A 194 8.09 16.02 3.97
N ALA A 195 7.81 14.75 4.26
CA ALA A 195 6.83 14.39 5.29
C ALA A 195 7.27 14.87 6.68
N TYR A 196 8.53 14.66 7.06
CA TYR A 196 9.11 15.15 8.31
C TYR A 196 9.02 16.67 8.41
N LEU A 197 9.37 17.42 7.37
CA LEU A 197 9.28 18.88 7.35
C LEU A 197 7.84 19.40 7.51
N GLN A 198 6.84 18.60 7.15
CA GLN A 198 5.42 18.86 7.39
C GLN A 198 4.95 18.44 8.80
N GLY A 199 5.88 18.06 9.69
CA GLY A 199 5.56 17.66 11.07
C GLY A 199 5.01 16.26 11.21
N LYS A 200 5.44 15.31 10.33
CA LYS A 200 5.02 13.92 10.33
C LYS A 200 6.12 13.02 10.86
N THR A 201 5.73 11.93 11.52
CA THR A 201 6.63 10.82 11.84
C THR A 201 6.60 9.83 10.70
N VAL A 202 7.78 9.41 10.23
CA VAL A 202 7.98 8.45 9.14
C VAL A 202 8.76 7.27 9.67
N VAL A 203 8.33 6.05 9.37
CA VAL A 203 9.17 4.86 9.48
C VAL A 203 9.74 4.56 8.11
N PHE A 204 11.06 4.52 8.02
CA PHE A 204 11.82 4.22 6.81
C PHE A 204 12.50 2.86 6.97
N VAL A 205 11.97 1.85 6.29
CA VAL A 205 12.54 0.50 6.25
C VAL A 205 13.53 0.44 5.10
N SER A 206 14.82 0.30 5.42
CA SER A 206 15.90 0.16 4.46
C SER A 206 16.34 -1.30 4.40
N LEU A 207 16.15 -1.94 3.24
CA LEU A 207 16.47 -3.36 3.04
C LEU A 207 17.77 -3.57 2.27
N GLU A 208 18.27 -2.52 1.58
CA GLU A 208 19.47 -2.58 0.75
C GLU A 208 20.64 -1.81 1.39
N VAL A 209 20.35 -0.69 2.04
CA VAL A 209 21.35 0.26 2.51
C VAL A 209 21.35 0.35 4.03
N GLU A 210 22.54 0.31 4.65
CA GLU A 210 22.71 0.44 6.09
C GLU A 210 22.12 1.75 6.65
N GLY A 211 21.54 1.69 7.84
CA GLY A 211 20.87 2.80 8.49
C GLY A 211 21.75 4.03 8.69
N ASP A 212 23.01 3.84 9.03
CA ASP A 212 24.00 4.92 9.19
C ASP A 212 24.25 5.69 7.88
N VAL A 213 24.20 4.99 6.74
CA VAL A 213 24.32 5.63 5.43
C VAL A 213 23.07 6.44 5.12
N ILE A 214 21.89 5.89 5.44
CA ILE A 214 20.61 6.58 5.27
C ILE A 214 20.54 7.82 6.16
N LEU A 215 20.92 7.72 7.45
CA LEU A 215 20.98 8.85 8.38
C LEU A 215 21.92 9.95 7.89
N ARG A 216 23.13 9.60 7.46
CA ARG A 216 24.10 10.56 6.93
C ARG A 216 23.59 11.30 5.69
N ARG A 217 22.80 10.62 4.83
CA ARG A 217 22.15 11.28 3.71
C ARG A 217 21.06 12.25 4.17
N PHE A 218 20.27 11.91 5.20
CA PHE A 218 19.29 12.84 5.78
C PHE A 218 19.97 14.06 6.42
N ASP A 219 21.09 13.86 7.12
CA ASP A 219 21.89 14.97 7.65
C ASP A 219 22.33 15.92 6.54
N THR A 220 22.86 15.36 5.45
CA THR A 220 23.24 16.15 4.26
C THR A 220 22.04 16.86 3.64
N MET A 221 20.89 16.20 3.51
CA MET A 221 19.66 16.83 2.99
C MET A 221 19.16 17.99 3.86
N LEU A 222 19.37 17.91 5.15
CA LEU A 222 18.91 18.95 6.11
C LEU A 222 19.89 20.12 6.22
N THR A 223 21.18 19.88 6.03
CA THR A 223 22.25 20.86 6.26
C THR A 223 22.85 21.41 4.96
N HIS A 224 22.74 20.61 3.88
CA HIS A 224 23.44 20.82 2.61
C HIS A 224 24.97 20.84 2.73
N VAL A 225 25.54 20.34 3.85
CA VAL A 225 26.98 20.05 3.93
C VAL A 225 27.34 18.93 2.95
N ARG A 226 28.60 18.93 2.49
CA ARG A 226 29.03 17.94 1.49
C ARG A 226 29.03 16.53 2.08
N TYR A 227 28.29 15.61 1.43
CA TYR A 227 28.18 14.22 1.88
C TYR A 227 29.56 13.55 2.04
N ARG A 228 30.50 13.80 1.10
CA ARG A 228 31.87 13.27 1.18
C ARG A 228 32.59 13.76 2.42
N ALA A 229 32.50 15.07 2.73
CA ALA A 229 33.16 15.64 3.89
C ALA A 229 32.59 15.08 5.21
N LEU A 230 31.27 14.94 5.30
CA LEU A 230 30.63 14.32 6.45
C LEU A 230 31.03 12.83 6.59
N LYS A 231 31.08 12.09 5.48
CA LYS A 231 31.50 10.68 5.47
C LYS A 231 33.00 10.51 5.85
N ALA A 232 33.86 11.40 5.40
CA ALA A 232 35.30 11.35 5.65
C ALA A 232 35.72 11.96 7.01
N LEU A 233 34.77 12.53 7.76
CA LEU A 233 34.99 13.29 8.99
C LEU A 233 35.89 14.53 8.75
N GLU A 234 35.68 15.19 7.61
CA GLU A 234 36.47 16.34 7.13
C GLU A 234 35.60 17.59 6.98
N LEU A 235 34.60 17.77 7.85
CA LEU A 235 33.83 19.00 7.91
C LEU A 235 34.73 20.14 8.39
N ASN A 236 34.57 21.31 7.79
CA ASN A 236 35.19 22.52 8.34
C ASN A 236 34.35 23.05 9.54
N ASP A 237 34.91 24.00 10.31
CA ASP A 237 34.30 24.56 11.52
C ASP A 237 32.88 25.13 11.29
N GLU A 238 32.58 25.65 10.11
CA GLU A 238 31.26 26.22 9.76
C GLU A 238 30.27 25.10 9.44
N GLU A 239 30.68 24.12 8.62
CA GLU A 239 29.89 22.93 8.28
C GLU A 239 29.55 22.12 9.54
N GLU A 240 30.53 21.94 10.45
CA GLU A 240 30.34 21.22 11.71
C GLU A 240 29.37 21.95 12.66
N ARG A 241 29.47 23.28 12.77
CA ARG A 241 28.51 24.07 13.55
C ARG A 241 27.09 23.99 13.02
N GLU A 242 26.91 24.05 11.70
CA GLU A 242 25.56 23.95 11.10
C GLU A 242 25.00 22.53 11.29
N TRP A 243 25.81 21.50 11.11
CA TRP A 243 25.41 20.11 11.36
C TRP A 243 24.98 19.91 12.83
N HIS A 244 25.79 20.32 13.80
CA HIS A 244 25.45 20.24 15.23
C HIS A 244 24.16 21.01 15.58
N LYS A 245 23.91 22.14 14.95
CA LYS A 245 22.68 22.91 15.13
C LYS A 245 21.44 22.14 14.66
N ILE A 246 21.55 21.46 13.51
CA ILE A 246 20.46 20.63 12.98
C ILE A 246 20.24 19.41 13.87
N LEU A 247 21.28 18.71 14.32
CA LEU A 247 21.13 17.58 15.24
C LEU A 247 20.36 17.98 16.50
N LYS A 248 20.74 19.08 17.15
CA LYS A 248 20.02 19.62 18.32
C LYS A 248 18.56 19.95 18.01
N ARG A 249 18.25 20.40 16.78
CA ARG A 249 16.88 20.65 16.35
C ARG A 249 16.10 19.36 16.21
N CYS A 250 16.68 18.33 15.58
CA CYS A 250 16.07 17.01 15.45
C CYS A 250 15.76 16.38 16.81
N GLU A 251 16.68 16.46 17.78
CA GLU A 251 16.45 16.00 19.16
C GLU A 251 15.23 16.70 19.82
N LYS A 252 15.12 18.02 19.66
CA LYS A 252 13.98 18.77 20.20
C LYS A 252 12.66 18.43 19.52
N ASP A 253 12.69 18.11 18.24
CA ASP A 253 11.52 17.79 17.44
C ASP A 253 11.00 16.37 17.69
N ARG A 254 11.82 15.45 18.23
CA ARG A 254 11.57 14.02 18.39
C ARG A 254 10.20 13.65 18.98
N ALA A 255 9.70 14.43 19.91
CA ALA A 255 8.39 14.18 20.52
C ALA A 255 7.20 14.50 19.60
N ARG A 256 7.42 15.22 18.49
CA ARG A 256 6.35 15.70 17.59
C ARG A 256 6.44 15.10 16.21
N LYS A 257 7.65 14.79 15.73
CA LYS A 257 7.95 14.25 14.40
C LYS A 257 9.32 13.59 14.42
N ASP A 258 9.48 12.55 13.64
CA ASP A 258 10.75 11.84 13.52
C ASP A 258 10.85 11.12 12.17
N ILE A 259 12.07 10.73 11.78
CA ILE A 259 12.32 9.71 10.76
C ILE A 259 13.02 8.56 11.48
N ILE A 260 12.30 7.44 11.63
CA ILE A 260 12.77 6.24 12.30
C ILE A 260 13.27 5.28 11.22
N ILE A 261 14.55 4.96 11.23
CA ILE A 261 15.18 4.09 10.25
C ILE A 261 15.30 2.69 10.85
N ILE A 262 14.92 1.70 10.06
CA ILE A 262 15.01 0.28 10.39
C ILE A 262 15.71 -0.41 9.22
N ASP A 263 16.87 -0.98 9.46
CA ASP A 263 17.77 -1.55 8.44
C ASP A 263 18.13 -3.04 8.65
N ASP A 264 17.77 -3.63 9.77
CA ASP A 264 18.07 -5.04 10.08
C ASP A 264 16.80 -5.89 10.18
N ILE A 265 15.92 -5.81 9.16
CA ILE A 265 14.79 -6.73 9.07
C ILE A 265 15.16 -7.91 8.18
N ARG A 266 15.68 -8.97 8.79
CA ARG A 266 15.96 -10.23 8.07
C ARG A 266 14.68 -10.82 7.51
N ASN A 267 14.73 -11.30 6.26
CA ASN A 267 13.56 -11.88 5.59
C ASN A 267 12.31 -10.97 5.72
N CYS A 268 12.44 -9.71 5.33
CA CYS A 268 11.37 -8.72 5.47
C CYS A 268 10.11 -9.13 4.71
N THR A 269 9.02 -9.31 5.43
CA THR A 269 7.68 -9.57 4.89
C THR A 269 6.76 -8.39 5.15
N VAL A 270 5.56 -8.40 4.54
CA VAL A 270 4.55 -7.37 4.79
C VAL A 270 4.16 -7.32 6.26
N GLU A 271 4.05 -8.49 6.93
CA GLU A 271 3.67 -8.62 8.33
C GLU A 271 4.71 -7.96 9.25
N LYS A 272 6.01 -8.15 8.97
CA LYS A 272 7.09 -7.48 9.72
C LYS A 272 7.04 -5.95 9.58
N ILE A 273 6.72 -5.46 8.38
CA ILE A 273 6.50 -4.01 8.16
C ILE A 273 5.30 -3.51 8.96
N VAL A 274 4.22 -4.30 9.03
CA VAL A 274 3.03 -3.99 9.84
C VAL A 274 3.35 -3.96 11.33
N ALA A 275 4.23 -4.85 11.84
CA ALA A 275 4.68 -4.83 13.22
C ALA A 275 5.38 -3.50 13.56
N GLU A 276 6.28 -3.06 12.71
CA GLU A 276 6.98 -1.79 12.92
C GLU A 276 6.01 -0.59 12.82
N GLN A 277 5.03 -0.67 11.93
CA GLN A 277 3.96 0.31 11.88
C GLN A 277 3.17 0.37 13.19
N MET A 278 2.80 -0.78 13.76
CA MET A 278 2.08 -0.85 15.05
C MET A 278 2.94 -0.32 16.21
N ARG A 279 4.23 -0.64 16.21
CA ARG A 279 5.20 -0.22 17.23
C ARG A 279 5.39 1.28 17.28
N TYR A 280 5.63 1.90 16.13
CA TYR A 280 5.98 3.32 16.04
C TYR A 280 4.81 4.26 15.72
N LYS A 281 3.67 3.72 15.23
CA LYS A 281 2.46 4.46 14.86
C LYS A 281 2.76 5.69 13.98
N PRO A 282 3.47 5.54 12.87
CA PRO A 282 3.90 6.65 12.02
C PRO A 282 2.72 7.26 11.26
N ASN A 283 2.99 8.41 10.63
CA ASN A 283 2.06 9.02 9.69
C ASN A 283 2.30 8.56 8.23
N MET A 284 3.45 7.93 7.95
CA MET A 284 3.83 7.40 6.65
C MET A 284 4.81 6.24 6.84
N MET A 285 4.64 5.19 6.05
CA MET A 285 5.62 4.11 5.92
C MET A 285 6.38 4.27 4.61
N VAL A 286 7.70 4.08 4.66
CA VAL A 286 8.57 4.03 3.47
C VAL A 286 9.33 2.71 3.49
N VAL A 287 9.34 2.00 2.37
CA VAL A 287 10.01 0.69 2.23
C VAL A 287 10.95 0.73 1.01
N ASP A 288 12.22 0.57 1.25
CA ASP A 288 13.27 0.66 0.23
C ASP A 288 13.96 -0.71 0.07
N TYR A 289 13.56 -1.59 -0.89
CA TYR A 289 12.49 -1.47 -1.88
C TYR A 289 11.82 -2.85 -2.10
N LEU A 290 10.81 -2.95 -2.97
CA LEU A 290 9.94 -4.15 -3.09
C LEU A 290 10.68 -5.44 -3.41
N GLU A 291 11.71 -5.40 -4.25
CA GLU A 291 12.47 -6.57 -4.69
C GLU A 291 13.32 -7.19 -3.57
N GLU A 292 13.69 -6.40 -2.54
CA GLU A 292 14.44 -6.89 -1.37
C GLU A 292 13.53 -7.51 -0.31
N MET A 293 12.22 -7.37 -0.45
CA MET A 293 11.27 -8.06 0.42
C MET A 293 11.24 -9.55 0.09
N ARG A 294 11.12 -10.39 1.13
CA ARG A 294 10.93 -11.83 0.96
C ARG A 294 9.67 -12.11 0.13
N THR A 295 9.83 -12.86 -0.94
CA THR A 295 8.70 -13.32 -1.73
C THR A 295 8.03 -14.54 -1.09
N PRO A 296 6.69 -14.69 -1.18
CA PRO A 296 5.99 -15.90 -0.76
C PRO A 296 6.58 -17.16 -1.42
N ARG A 297 6.66 -18.28 -0.68
CA ARG A 297 7.35 -19.51 -1.12
C ARG A 297 6.83 -20.10 -2.44
N ASN A 298 5.57 -19.84 -2.77
CA ASN A 298 4.90 -20.36 -3.98
C ASN A 298 4.99 -19.41 -5.20
N LEU A 299 5.64 -18.24 -5.05
CA LEU A 299 5.78 -17.24 -6.10
C LEU A 299 7.26 -16.96 -6.37
N GLN A 300 7.60 -16.67 -7.62
CA GLN A 300 8.97 -16.34 -8.00
C GLN A 300 9.03 -15.08 -8.87
N GLY A 301 10.19 -14.42 -8.82
CA GLY A 301 10.47 -13.24 -9.63
C GLY A 301 9.43 -12.12 -9.44
N TRP A 302 8.98 -11.54 -10.54
CA TRP A 302 8.09 -10.38 -10.55
C TRP A 302 6.70 -10.64 -9.92
N GLU A 303 6.23 -11.89 -9.88
CA GLU A 303 4.94 -12.23 -9.25
C GLU A 303 5.00 -12.06 -7.74
N GLY A 304 6.11 -12.46 -7.12
CA GLY A 304 6.37 -12.25 -5.70
C GLY A 304 6.48 -10.76 -5.36
N VAL A 305 7.21 -10.00 -6.17
CA VAL A 305 7.32 -8.53 -6.01
C VAL A 305 5.94 -7.86 -6.13
N ALA A 306 5.13 -8.29 -7.10
CA ALA A 306 3.76 -7.80 -7.27
C ALA A 306 2.87 -8.15 -6.08
N GLN A 307 3.05 -9.33 -5.47
CA GLN A 307 2.30 -9.73 -4.28
C GLN A 307 2.67 -8.87 -3.06
N ASN A 308 3.97 -8.63 -2.83
CA ASN A 308 4.44 -7.70 -1.80
C ASN A 308 3.82 -6.30 -1.98
N GLY A 309 3.83 -5.78 -3.21
CA GLY A 309 3.18 -4.50 -3.52
C GLY A 309 1.68 -4.49 -3.23
N ARG A 310 0.96 -5.59 -3.53
CA ARG A 310 -0.47 -5.72 -3.17
C ARG A 310 -0.68 -5.75 -1.66
N GLY A 311 0.18 -6.46 -0.93
CA GLY A 311 0.17 -6.50 0.53
C GLY A 311 0.36 -5.11 1.14
N LEU A 312 1.38 -4.35 0.71
CA LEU A 312 1.58 -2.96 1.17
C LEU A 312 0.37 -2.07 0.82
N LYS A 313 -0.23 -2.24 -0.37
CA LYS A 313 -1.44 -1.51 -0.76
C LYS A 313 -2.63 -1.84 0.14
N GLN A 314 -2.82 -3.10 0.49
CA GLN A 314 -3.87 -3.53 1.41
C GLN A 314 -3.64 -2.91 2.79
N GLN A 315 -2.41 -2.94 3.30
CA GLN A 315 -2.08 -2.34 4.58
C GLN A 315 -2.29 -0.82 4.61
N ALA A 316 -1.96 -0.09 3.54
CA ALA A 316 -2.27 1.33 3.43
C ALA A 316 -3.77 1.59 3.57
N ARG A 317 -4.62 0.74 2.98
CA ARG A 317 -6.09 0.85 3.07
C ARG A 317 -6.65 0.53 4.46
N VAL A 318 -6.11 -0.51 5.12
CA VAL A 318 -6.55 -0.95 6.45
C VAL A 318 -6.11 0.04 7.51
N SER A 319 -4.84 0.38 7.55
CA SER A 319 -4.25 1.26 8.57
C SER A 319 -4.58 2.74 8.38
N LYS A 320 -5.04 3.15 7.20
CA LYS A 320 -5.23 4.56 6.82
C LYS A 320 -3.95 5.38 6.93
N ILE A 321 -2.81 4.74 6.64
CA ILE A 321 -1.49 5.36 6.58
C ILE A 321 -0.98 5.22 5.15
N PRO A 322 -0.41 6.25 4.51
CA PRO A 322 0.20 6.12 3.20
C PRO A 322 1.46 5.28 3.27
N TYR A 323 1.64 4.42 2.26
CA TYR A 323 2.86 3.67 2.02
C TYR A 323 3.56 4.19 0.78
N VAL A 324 4.87 4.31 0.87
CA VAL A 324 5.74 4.72 -0.24
C VAL A 324 6.82 3.66 -0.42
N THR A 325 7.02 3.20 -1.64
CA THR A 325 8.06 2.21 -1.93
C THR A 325 8.68 2.47 -3.31
N ALA A 326 9.67 1.67 -3.67
CA ALA A 326 10.26 1.71 -4.99
C ALA A 326 10.24 0.34 -5.66
N THR A 327 10.42 0.34 -6.98
CA THR A 327 10.62 -0.87 -7.79
C THR A 327 11.62 -0.62 -8.89
N GLN A 328 12.39 -1.64 -9.21
CA GLN A 328 13.37 -1.57 -10.29
C GLN A 328 12.70 -1.76 -11.64
N LEU A 329 12.95 -0.84 -12.57
CA LEU A 329 12.48 -0.91 -13.94
C LEU A 329 13.66 -1.20 -14.85
N ASN A 330 13.79 -2.43 -15.34
CA ASN A 330 14.80 -2.81 -16.29
C ASN A 330 14.40 -2.43 -17.73
N ARG A 331 15.38 -2.34 -18.65
CA ARG A 331 15.12 -2.05 -20.08
C ARG A 331 14.19 -3.07 -20.76
N GLU A 332 14.11 -4.28 -20.24
CA GLU A 332 13.19 -5.36 -20.67
C GLU A 332 11.91 -5.46 -19.82
N GLY A 333 11.75 -4.56 -18.83
CA GLY A 333 10.83 -4.66 -17.73
C GLY A 333 9.40 -4.18 -17.98
N GLU A 334 8.83 -4.51 -19.13
CA GLU A 334 7.40 -4.24 -19.42
C GLU A 334 6.49 -4.84 -18.32
N THR A 335 6.84 -6.01 -17.80
CA THR A 335 6.05 -6.73 -16.77
C THR A 335 6.12 -6.07 -15.38
N ALA A 336 7.30 -5.65 -14.91
CA ALA A 336 7.44 -4.97 -13.63
C ALA A 336 6.76 -3.61 -13.64
N TYR A 337 6.91 -2.84 -14.74
CA TYR A 337 6.22 -1.58 -14.94
C TYR A 337 4.70 -1.75 -14.96
N GLN A 338 4.18 -2.73 -15.72
CA GLN A 338 2.74 -3.01 -15.79
C GLN A 338 2.17 -3.44 -14.43
N SER A 339 2.92 -4.22 -13.65
CA SER A 339 2.52 -4.63 -12.31
C SER A 339 2.50 -3.44 -11.35
N ALA A 340 3.54 -2.63 -11.32
CA ALA A 340 3.57 -1.40 -10.52
C ALA A 340 2.44 -0.45 -10.92
N GLN A 341 2.18 -0.29 -12.23
CA GLN A 341 1.09 0.54 -12.73
C GLN A 341 -0.28 0.03 -12.30
N LYS A 342 -0.50 -1.30 -12.22
CA LYS A 342 -1.78 -1.87 -11.75
C LYS A 342 -2.00 -1.64 -10.26
N ILE A 343 -0.96 -1.78 -9.45
CA ILE A 343 -1.02 -1.80 -7.98
C ILE A 343 -1.02 -0.38 -7.40
N ALA A 344 -0.10 0.50 -7.84
CA ALA A 344 0.06 1.83 -7.29
C ALA A 344 -1.18 2.72 -7.45
N ASP A 345 -1.43 3.61 -6.50
CA ASP A 345 -2.33 4.75 -6.68
C ASP A 345 -1.60 5.90 -7.38
N MET A 346 -0.33 6.08 -7.04
CA MET A 346 0.57 7.03 -7.68
C MET A 346 1.84 6.32 -8.12
N LEU A 347 2.20 6.44 -9.41
CA LEU A 347 3.42 5.90 -9.98
C LEU A 347 4.28 7.04 -10.53
N ILE A 348 5.46 7.19 -9.95
CA ILE A 348 6.46 8.20 -10.35
C ILE A 348 7.65 7.47 -10.97
N ILE A 349 8.05 7.85 -12.16
CA ILE A 349 9.20 7.28 -12.85
C ILE A 349 10.37 8.26 -12.82
N LEU A 350 11.50 7.76 -12.35
CA LEU A 350 12.79 8.42 -12.41
C LEU A 350 13.43 8.16 -13.77
N ILE A 351 13.80 9.23 -14.44
CA ILE A 351 14.47 9.21 -15.75
C ILE A 351 15.79 9.94 -15.57
N PRO A 352 16.90 9.20 -15.36
CA PRO A 352 18.23 9.81 -15.28
C PRO A 352 18.58 10.59 -16.54
N PRO A 353 19.43 11.62 -16.45
CA PRO A 353 19.95 12.34 -17.61
C PRO A 353 20.79 11.40 -18.48
N GLU A 354 20.86 11.70 -19.77
CA GLU A 354 21.81 11.03 -20.67
C GLU A 354 23.25 11.42 -20.29
N PRO A 355 24.27 10.63 -20.67
CA PRO A 355 25.68 10.89 -20.28
C PRO A 355 26.19 12.27 -20.69
N GLU A 356 25.68 12.83 -21.77
CA GLU A 356 26.02 14.16 -22.31
C GLU A 356 25.24 15.31 -21.65
N ASP A 357 24.19 14.98 -20.85
CA ASP A 357 23.36 15.98 -20.19
C ASP A 357 23.95 16.39 -18.84
N ASP A 358 23.36 17.43 -18.25
CA ASP A 358 23.69 17.88 -16.89
C ASP A 358 23.35 16.80 -15.84
N GLN A 359 24.37 16.14 -15.31
CA GLN A 359 24.26 15.04 -14.36
C GLN A 359 23.72 15.48 -12.98
N THR A 360 23.55 16.78 -12.74
CA THR A 360 22.90 17.31 -11.54
C THR A 360 21.39 17.45 -11.70
N ARG A 361 20.83 16.94 -12.79
CA ARG A 361 19.39 16.95 -13.06
C ARG A 361 18.80 15.55 -12.99
N MET A 362 17.53 15.47 -12.63
CA MET A 362 16.70 14.27 -12.69
C MET A 362 15.36 14.64 -13.29
N TYR A 363 14.89 13.82 -14.23
CA TYR A 363 13.56 14.00 -14.79
C TYR A 363 12.59 13.04 -14.13
N LEU A 364 11.45 13.57 -13.70
CA LEU A 364 10.39 12.79 -13.06
C LEU A 364 9.16 12.77 -13.96
N SER A 365 8.49 11.62 -14.02
CA SER A 365 7.24 11.47 -14.75
C SER A 365 6.16 10.85 -13.86
N LEU A 366 5.08 11.57 -13.59
CA LEU A 366 3.88 11.05 -12.93
C LEU A 366 3.08 10.24 -13.96
N ARG A 367 3.30 8.93 -13.98
CA ARG A 367 2.69 8.02 -14.96
C ARG A 367 1.28 7.59 -14.59
N LYS A 368 1.00 7.55 -13.30
CA LYS A 368 -0.32 7.22 -12.79
C LYS A 368 -0.66 8.07 -11.59
N TYR A 369 -1.87 8.53 -11.55
CA TYR A 369 -2.55 9.02 -10.36
C TYR A 369 -4.02 8.60 -10.44
N ARG A 370 -4.51 7.86 -9.42
CA ARG A 370 -5.83 7.22 -9.47
C ARG A 370 -6.96 8.24 -9.40
N ASP A 371 -6.78 9.29 -8.59
CA ASP A 371 -7.84 10.26 -8.27
C ASP A 371 -7.77 11.55 -9.09
N GLY A 372 -6.94 11.59 -10.16
CA GLY A 372 -6.81 12.82 -10.94
C GLY A 372 -5.92 12.70 -12.17
N PRO A 373 -5.54 13.84 -12.74
CA PRO A 373 -4.73 13.87 -13.94
C PRO A 373 -3.34 13.30 -13.67
N SER A 374 -2.90 12.43 -14.58
CA SER A 374 -1.55 11.89 -14.67
C SER A 374 -0.81 12.47 -15.87
N ARG A 375 0.37 11.93 -16.21
CA ARG A 375 1.23 12.38 -17.34
C ARG A 375 1.79 13.79 -17.14
N LYS A 376 2.09 14.15 -15.90
CA LYS A 376 2.89 15.33 -15.58
C LYS A 376 4.36 14.97 -15.53
N THR A 377 5.20 15.91 -15.89
CA THR A 377 6.66 15.80 -15.76
C THR A 377 7.20 16.93 -14.91
N ALA A 378 8.27 16.66 -14.19
CA ALA A 378 9.01 17.65 -13.43
C ALA A 378 10.50 17.47 -13.68
N THR A 379 11.25 18.57 -13.75
CA THR A 379 12.70 18.55 -13.77
C THR A 379 13.20 18.97 -12.40
N MET A 380 14.04 18.12 -11.80
CA MET A 380 14.60 18.35 -10.49
C MET A 380 16.08 18.70 -10.62
N LYS A 381 16.56 19.64 -9.81
CA LYS A 381 17.96 19.66 -9.42
C LYS A 381 18.19 18.44 -8.54
N TRP A 382 19.24 17.69 -8.82
CA TRP A 382 19.52 16.41 -8.16
C TRP A 382 21.01 16.30 -7.84
N ASP A 383 21.45 17.13 -6.91
CA ASP A 383 22.84 17.19 -6.50
C ASP A 383 23.11 16.19 -5.36
N LEU A 384 23.80 15.10 -5.69
CA LEU A 384 24.09 14.03 -4.73
C LEU A 384 25.23 14.37 -3.76
N ASP A 385 26.03 15.39 -4.02
CA ASP A 385 27.11 15.81 -3.09
C ASP A 385 26.54 16.58 -1.88
N THR A 386 25.58 17.46 -2.15
CA THR A 386 24.89 18.24 -1.12
C THR A 386 23.50 17.72 -0.79
N MET A 387 23.05 16.66 -1.48
CA MET A 387 21.68 16.11 -1.40
C MET A 387 20.60 17.19 -1.60
N LEU A 388 20.91 18.24 -2.35
CA LEU A 388 19.95 19.26 -2.73
C LEU A 388 19.04 18.75 -3.84
N ILE A 389 17.76 18.56 -3.49
CA ILE A 389 16.74 18.05 -4.40
C ILE A 389 15.59 19.05 -4.41
N ASP A 390 15.52 19.84 -5.49
CA ASP A 390 14.49 20.85 -5.67
C ASP A 390 13.95 20.84 -7.11
N GLU A 391 12.68 21.18 -7.29
CA GLU A 391 12.11 21.34 -8.63
C GLU A 391 12.65 22.62 -9.29
N ILE A 392 13.18 22.47 -10.48
CA ILE A 392 13.61 23.58 -11.33
C ILE A 392 12.35 24.16 -11.96
N SER A 393 12.06 25.46 -11.76
CA SER A 393 10.86 26.09 -12.31
C SER A 393 10.81 25.99 -13.84
N SER A 394 9.63 25.62 -14.34
CA SER A 394 9.38 25.17 -15.73
C SER A 394 9.59 26.22 -16.82
N ASP A 395 9.98 27.44 -16.51
CA ASP A 395 10.03 28.53 -17.49
C ASP A 395 11.30 28.58 -18.37
N SER A 396 12.27 27.71 -18.15
CA SER A 396 13.56 27.82 -18.86
C SER A 396 13.89 26.72 -19.85
N GLU A 397 13.28 25.55 -19.86
CA GLU A 397 13.58 24.54 -20.89
C GLU A 397 12.42 23.60 -21.19
N LYS A 398 11.98 23.57 -22.43
CA LYS A 398 11.01 22.59 -22.95
C LYS A 398 11.66 21.21 -23.05
N PHE A 399 11.70 20.48 -21.95
CA PHE A 399 12.05 19.06 -21.99
C PHE A 399 10.95 18.28 -22.71
N LYS A 400 11.29 17.65 -23.82
CA LYS A 400 10.46 16.60 -24.42
C LYS A 400 10.98 15.27 -23.90
N PRO A 401 10.31 14.62 -22.92
CA PRO A 401 10.72 13.29 -22.50
C PRO A 401 10.72 12.37 -23.74
N ARG A 402 11.85 11.74 -24.04
CA ARG A 402 11.80 10.53 -24.86
C ARG A 402 10.88 9.56 -24.12
N GLU A 403 9.93 8.97 -24.84
CA GLU A 403 9.01 7.99 -24.25
C GLU A 403 9.86 6.91 -23.55
N PRO A 404 9.62 6.59 -22.27
CA PRO A 404 10.32 5.48 -21.64
C PRO A 404 10.08 4.23 -22.46
N LEU A 405 11.13 3.44 -22.63
CA LEU A 405 11.07 2.12 -23.24
C LEU A 405 9.94 1.32 -22.57
N GLY A 406 8.82 1.12 -23.25
CA GLY A 406 7.65 0.40 -22.74
C GLY A 406 6.31 0.77 -23.37
N ASP A 407 6.21 1.82 -24.16
CA ASP A 407 4.96 2.09 -24.93
C ASP A 407 5.12 1.64 -26.40
N SER A 408 5.60 0.40 -26.57
CA SER A 408 5.70 -0.26 -27.90
C SER A 408 4.34 -0.64 -28.48
N SER A 409 3.24 -0.48 -27.72
CA SER A 409 1.89 -0.83 -28.18
C SER A 409 1.40 0.02 -29.36
N LYS A 410 1.90 1.26 -29.51
CA LYS A 410 1.54 2.12 -30.66
C LYS A 410 2.44 1.93 -31.87
N ASN A 411 3.73 1.58 -31.69
CA ASN A 411 4.64 1.33 -32.81
C ASN A 411 4.45 -0.06 -33.43
N GLY A 412 4.09 -1.08 -32.62
CA GLY A 412 3.73 -2.40 -33.11
C GLY A 412 2.47 -2.41 -33.99
N LEU A 413 1.46 -1.60 -33.64
CA LEU A 413 0.25 -1.45 -34.43
C LEU A 413 0.46 -0.66 -35.75
N ARG A 414 1.33 0.36 -35.75
CA ARG A 414 1.71 1.08 -36.97
C ARG A 414 2.61 0.24 -37.90
N ALA A 415 3.53 -0.54 -37.34
CA ALA A 415 4.36 -1.46 -38.14
C ALA A 415 3.52 -2.60 -38.70
N LYS A 416 2.61 -3.22 -37.94
CA LYS A 416 1.69 -4.24 -38.44
C LYS A 416 0.70 -3.71 -39.47
N LYS A 417 0.20 -2.49 -39.35
CA LYS A 417 -0.62 -1.84 -40.40
C LYS A 417 0.15 -1.56 -41.67
N LYS A 418 1.45 -1.13 -41.61
CA LYS A 418 2.29 -0.94 -42.80
C LYS A 418 2.60 -2.27 -43.48
N VAL A 419 2.89 -3.34 -42.74
CA VAL A 419 3.15 -4.67 -43.30
C VAL A 419 1.90 -5.28 -43.90
N TRP A 420 0.73 -5.08 -43.26
CA TRP A 420 -0.57 -5.54 -43.80
C TRP A 420 -0.97 -4.78 -45.08
N ALA A 421 -0.78 -3.47 -45.13
CA ALA A 421 -1.04 -2.65 -46.32
C ALA A 421 -0.09 -2.96 -47.49
N ALA A 422 1.18 -3.32 -47.20
CA ALA A 422 2.14 -3.73 -48.20
C ALA A 422 1.91 -5.15 -48.76
N ARG A 423 1.22 -6.03 -48.00
CA ARG A 423 0.87 -7.40 -48.47
C ARG A 423 -0.41 -7.46 -49.28
N ASN A 424 -1.35 -6.54 -49.07
CA ASN A 424 -2.66 -6.56 -49.72
C ASN A 424 -2.83 -5.46 -50.78
N GLY A 425 -1.74 -4.73 -51.16
CA GLY A 425 -1.73 -3.68 -52.18
C GLY A 425 -1.22 -4.09 -53.57
N ASN A 426 -0.99 -5.39 -53.79
CA ASN A 426 -0.52 -5.90 -55.09
C ASN A 426 -1.45 -6.97 -55.67
N GLU A 427 -2.75 -6.70 -55.67
CA GLU A 427 -3.72 -7.42 -56.52
C GLU A 427 -4.76 -6.40 -57.00
N SER A 428 -4.44 -5.71 -58.09
CA SER A 428 -5.41 -5.18 -59.05
C SER A 428 -4.67 -4.72 -60.28
#